data_0b2c5badbc8144aa6b820e9841825c25
#
_entry.id   0b2c5badbc8144aa6b820e9841825c25
#
_cell.length_a   1.000
_cell.length_b   1.000
_cell.length_c   1.000
_cell.angle_alpha   90.00
_cell.angle_beta   90.00
_cell.angle_gamma   90.00
#
_symmetry.space_group_name_H-M   'P 1'
#
loop_
_entity.id
_entity.type
_entity.pdbx_description
1 polymer ?
#
loop_
_entity_poly.entity_id
_entity_poly.type
_entity_poly.pdbx_seq_one_letter_code
_entity_poly.pdbx_strand_id
1 'polypeptide(L)'
;MKIAIVKYNAGNVFSVECALRRLGVEPVLTADPDVLRAADKVVFPGVGEASSAMTCLRGGGLDGVIRSLRQPVLGVCIGQQLMCRHSEECDCLGIFDVDVKRFQPAQGFKIPEMGWNTVAAVRQSRLLEGIADGSYVYYVHSYYAPVCADTIAVTEFAVPFSAAMQRDNFYATQFHPEKSGDVGSRILQNFLEL
;
A
#
# COMPACT_ATOMS: atom_id res chain seq x y z
N MET A 1 -0.16 20.38 8.01
CA MET A 1 0.24 19.24 7.16
C MET A 1 -0.89 18.96 6.19
N LYS A 2 -0.60 18.94 4.89
CA LYS A 2 -1.56 18.66 3.81
C LYS A 2 -1.38 17.22 3.34
N ILE A 3 -2.41 16.39 3.49
CA ILE A 3 -2.40 15.01 3.01
C ILE A 3 -3.31 14.88 1.81
N ALA A 4 -2.79 14.35 0.71
CA ALA A 4 -3.59 14.03 -0.46
C ALA A 4 -3.82 12.52 -0.57
N ILE A 5 -5.02 12.14 -0.98
CA ILE A 5 -5.34 10.77 -1.36
C ILE A 5 -5.54 10.75 -2.88
N VAL A 6 -4.84 9.87 -3.57
CA VAL A 6 -4.95 9.76 -5.04
C VAL A 6 -6.34 9.28 -5.42
N LYS A 7 -7.07 10.10 -6.18
CA LYS A 7 -8.39 9.78 -6.72
C LYS A 7 -8.24 9.19 -8.11
N TYR A 8 -8.47 7.91 -8.21
CA TYR A 8 -8.67 7.19 -9.46
C TYR A 8 -9.82 6.20 -9.21
N ASN A 9 -10.19 5.37 -10.10
CA ASN A 9 -11.34 4.46 -9.93
C ASN A 9 -11.06 3.37 -8.87
N ALA A 10 -10.56 3.78 -7.69
CA ALA A 10 -10.28 2.90 -6.54
C ALA A 10 -11.43 2.97 -5.54
N GLY A 11 -11.94 1.83 -5.14
CA GLY A 11 -12.84 1.72 -3.99
C GLY A 11 -12.10 1.86 -2.64
N ASN A 12 -12.87 1.86 -1.57
CA ASN A 12 -12.38 1.88 -0.17
C ASN A 12 -11.58 3.13 0.26
N VAL A 13 -11.66 4.23 -0.49
CA VAL A 13 -11.05 5.51 -0.10
C VAL A 13 -11.63 6.00 1.22
N PHE A 14 -12.94 5.81 1.44
CA PHE A 14 -13.65 6.27 2.63
C PHE A 14 -13.06 5.72 3.95
N SER A 15 -12.66 4.44 3.98
CA SER A 15 -12.05 3.87 5.19
C SER A 15 -10.70 4.52 5.52
N VAL A 16 -9.91 4.83 4.49
CA VAL A 16 -8.62 5.54 4.64
C VAL A 16 -8.85 6.98 5.12
N GLU A 17 -9.81 7.69 4.54
CA GLU A 17 -10.20 9.03 5.00
C GLU A 17 -10.62 9.03 6.48
N CYS A 18 -11.49 8.10 6.87
CA CYS A 18 -11.93 7.96 8.26
C CYS A 18 -10.76 7.66 9.20
N ALA A 19 -9.80 6.82 8.79
CA ALA A 19 -8.63 6.51 9.60
C ALA A 19 -7.73 7.74 9.79
N LEU A 20 -7.48 8.51 8.74
CA LEU A 20 -6.70 9.75 8.81
C LEU A 20 -7.40 10.82 9.67
N ARG A 21 -8.74 10.96 9.54
CA ARG A 21 -9.53 11.88 10.38
C ARG A 21 -9.45 11.52 11.87
N ARG A 22 -9.47 10.23 12.22
CA ARG A 22 -9.27 9.79 13.62
C ARG A 22 -7.89 10.19 14.17
N LEU A 23 -6.90 10.34 13.31
CA LEU A 23 -5.57 10.84 13.65
C LEU A 23 -5.45 12.37 13.59
N GLY A 24 -6.58 13.09 13.45
CA GLY A 24 -6.63 14.55 13.44
C GLY A 24 -6.22 15.19 12.11
N VAL A 25 -6.21 14.43 11.02
CA VAL A 25 -5.83 14.92 9.69
C VAL A 25 -7.05 14.91 8.76
N GLU A 26 -7.31 16.04 8.09
CA GLU A 26 -8.32 16.13 7.04
C GLU A 26 -7.65 15.95 5.67
N PRO A 27 -7.79 14.78 5.02
CA PRO A 27 -7.16 14.53 3.73
C PRO A 27 -7.96 15.14 2.57
N VAL A 28 -7.27 15.44 1.47
CA VAL A 28 -7.89 15.89 0.22
C VAL A 28 -7.88 14.76 -0.79
N LEU A 29 -9.06 14.29 -1.20
CA LEU A 29 -9.20 13.32 -2.28
C LEU A 29 -9.11 14.04 -3.63
N THR A 30 -8.08 13.76 -4.42
CA THR A 30 -7.82 14.51 -5.66
C THR A 30 -7.17 13.67 -6.75
N ALA A 31 -7.49 14.01 -8.01
CA ALA A 31 -6.79 13.58 -9.21
C ALA A 31 -5.95 14.70 -9.82
N ASP A 32 -5.94 15.90 -9.21
CA ASP A 32 -5.20 17.06 -9.70
C ASP A 32 -3.69 16.87 -9.43
N PRO A 33 -2.84 16.84 -10.47
CA PRO A 33 -1.39 16.67 -10.33
C PRO A 33 -0.73 17.76 -9.47
N ASP A 34 -1.21 18.98 -9.51
CA ASP A 34 -0.59 20.09 -8.79
C ASP A 34 -0.93 20.00 -7.29
N VAL A 35 -2.14 19.59 -6.96
CA VAL A 35 -2.55 19.32 -5.57
C VAL A 35 -1.75 18.14 -5.01
N LEU A 36 -1.54 17.07 -5.79
CA LEU A 36 -0.73 15.91 -5.39
C LEU A 36 0.74 16.32 -5.13
N ARG A 37 1.34 17.13 -6.02
CA ARG A 37 2.72 17.60 -5.86
C ARG A 37 2.89 18.58 -4.69
N ALA A 38 1.86 19.37 -4.39
CA ALA A 38 1.88 20.37 -3.31
C ALA A 38 1.52 19.77 -1.93
N ALA A 39 1.12 18.52 -1.85
CA ALA A 39 0.84 17.84 -0.60
C ALA A 39 2.13 17.52 0.15
N ASP A 40 2.08 17.57 1.50
CA ASP A 40 3.21 17.14 2.33
C ASP A 40 3.42 15.62 2.28
N LYS A 41 2.32 14.86 2.12
CA LYS A 41 2.32 13.39 1.98
C LYS A 41 1.18 12.95 1.08
N VAL A 42 1.36 11.79 0.45
CA VAL A 42 0.34 11.23 -0.46
C VAL A 42 0.00 9.80 -0.03
N VAL A 43 -1.27 9.49 0.05
CA VAL A 43 -1.75 8.11 0.19
C VAL A 43 -2.28 7.63 -1.15
N PHE A 44 -1.81 6.47 -1.55
CA PHE A 44 -2.19 5.80 -2.80
C PHE A 44 -2.94 4.50 -2.46
N PRO A 45 -4.24 4.58 -2.15
CA PRO A 45 -5.05 3.44 -1.80
C PRO A 45 -5.42 2.66 -3.05
N GLY A 46 -5.93 1.45 -2.88
CA GLY A 46 -6.55 0.76 -4.00
C GLY A 46 -7.23 -0.53 -3.58
N VAL A 47 -8.29 -0.83 -4.31
CA VAL A 47 -8.97 -2.13 -4.30
C VAL A 47 -9.37 -2.46 -5.74
N GLY A 48 -9.55 -3.75 -6.03
CA GLY A 48 -9.97 -4.23 -7.34
C GLY A 48 -8.82 -4.83 -8.13
N GLU A 49 -8.76 -4.55 -9.40
CA GLU A 49 -7.93 -5.20 -10.41
C GLU A 49 -6.83 -4.27 -10.91
N ALA A 50 -5.59 -4.75 -10.99
CA ALA A 50 -4.44 -3.92 -11.34
C ALA A 50 -4.54 -3.34 -12.77
N SER A 51 -5.02 -4.12 -13.73
CA SER A 51 -5.16 -3.69 -15.13
C SER A 51 -6.13 -2.51 -15.29
N SER A 52 -7.28 -2.60 -14.64
CA SER A 52 -8.29 -1.53 -14.62
C SER A 52 -7.76 -0.27 -13.94
N ALA A 53 -7.08 -0.43 -12.80
CA ALA A 53 -6.47 0.66 -12.06
C ALA A 53 -5.39 1.37 -12.90
N MET A 54 -4.48 0.61 -13.54
CA MET A 54 -3.41 1.18 -14.39
C MET A 54 -3.97 1.87 -15.63
N THR A 55 -5.05 1.34 -16.22
CA THR A 55 -5.73 2.00 -17.34
C THR A 55 -6.26 3.37 -16.94
N CYS A 56 -6.89 3.46 -15.77
CA CYS A 56 -7.40 4.72 -15.24
C CYS A 56 -6.26 5.71 -14.92
N LEU A 57 -5.19 5.24 -14.26
CA LEU A 57 -4.03 6.08 -13.92
C LEU A 57 -3.34 6.64 -15.17
N ARG A 58 -3.11 5.82 -16.19
CA ARG A 58 -2.51 6.24 -17.46
C ARG A 58 -3.41 7.20 -18.24
N GLY A 59 -4.72 6.91 -18.29
CA GLY A 59 -5.69 7.79 -18.94
C GLY A 59 -5.73 9.20 -18.36
N GLY A 60 -5.47 9.34 -17.04
CA GLY A 60 -5.37 10.62 -16.35
C GLY A 60 -3.94 11.18 -16.23
N GLY A 61 -2.91 10.49 -16.75
CA GLY A 61 -1.51 10.89 -16.60
C GLY A 61 -0.96 10.78 -15.18
N LEU A 62 -1.71 10.16 -14.26
CA LEU A 62 -1.36 10.06 -12.84
C LEU A 62 -0.20 9.10 -12.58
N ASP A 63 0.03 8.14 -13.47
CA ASP A 63 1.15 7.21 -13.40
C ASP A 63 2.50 7.94 -13.41
N GLY A 64 2.68 8.90 -14.30
CA GLY A 64 3.86 9.77 -14.35
C GLY A 64 3.94 10.71 -13.14
N VAL A 65 2.82 11.24 -12.70
CA VAL A 65 2.75 12.10 -11.51
C VAL A 65 3.21 11.35 -10.28
N ILE A 66 2.63 10.17 -9.98
CA ILE A 66 2.98 9.38 -8.80
C ILE A 66 4.47 9.04 -8.77
N ARG A 67 5.04 8.58 -9.89
CA ARG A 67 6.48 8.29 -10.01
C ARG A 67 7.37 9.50 -9.74
N SER A 68 6.88 10.71 -10.02
CA SER A 68 7.65 11.95 -9.86
C SER A 68 7.58 12.57 -8.46
N LEU A 69 6.71 12.07 -7.58
CA LEU A 69 6.56 12.59 -6.22
C LEU A 69 7.86 12.44 -5.42
N ARG A 70 8.16 13.43 -4.59
CA ARG A 70 9.36 13.48 -3.74
C ARG A 70 9.05 13.40 -2.24
N GLN A 71 7.85 13.79 -1.86
CA GLN A 71 7.33 13.64 -0.50
C GLN A 71 6.98 12.18 -0.21
N PRO A 72 6.82 11.78 1.07
CA PRO A 72 6.42 10.42 1.41
C PRO A 72 5.10 10.00 0.74
N VAL A 73 5.11 8.81 0.14
CA VAL A 73 3.95 8.21 -0.51
C VAL A 73 3.67 6.85 0.14
N LEU A 74 2.44 6.58 0.55
CA LEU A 74 2.01 5.30 1.12
C LEU A 74 1.05 4.58 0.18
N GLY A 75 1.49 3.50 -0.45
CA GLY A 75 0.65 2.55 -1.17
C GLY A 75 -0.05 1.59 -0.21
N VAL A 76 -1.37 1.38 -0.39
CA VAL A 76 -2.15 0.46 0.46
C VAL A 76 -2.81 -0.61 -0.41
N CYS A 77 -2.57 -1.88 -0.08
CA CYS A 77 -3.10 -3.07 -0.74
C CYS A 77 -2.77 -3.06 -2.25
N ILE A 78 -3.75 -2.86 -3.13
CA ILE A 78 -3.48 -2.71 -4.57
C ILE A 78 -2.49 -1.56 -4.84
N GLY A 79 -2.48 -0.51 -4.03
CA GLY A 79 -1.48 0.56 -4.15
C GLY A 79 -0.04 0.05 -4.04
N GLN A 80 0.25 -0.92 -3.16
CA GLN A 80 1.54 -1.61 -3.12
C GLN A 80 1.80 -2.36 -4.43
N GLN A 81 0.82 -3.12 -4.91
CA GLN A 81 0.97 -3.93 -6.13
C GLN A 81 1.20 -3.05 -7.36
N LEU A 82 0.47 -1.92 -7.46
CA LEU A 82 0.64 -0.96 -8.54
C LEU A 82 1.99 -0.23 -8.50
N MET A 83 2.64 -0.12 -7.35
CA MET A 83 4.01 0.39 -7.22
C MET A 83 5.08 -0.62 -7.68
N CYS A 84 4.77 -1.90 -7.80
CA CYS A 84 5.66 -2.93 -8.34
C CYS A 84 5.91 -2.73 -9.84
N ARG A 85 6.77 -3.54 -10.43
CA ARG A 85 7.12 -3.46 -11.85
C ARG A 85 5.99 -3.96 -12.74
N HIS A 86 5.46 -5.13 -12.40
CA HIS A 86 4.47 -5.85 -13.20
C HIS A 86 3.53 -6.63 -12.30
N SER A 87 2.29 -6.81 -12.72
CA SER A 87 1.38 -7.83 -12.19
C SER A 87 1.11 -8.85 -13.32
N GLU A 88 0.51 -10.01 -12.99
CA GLU A 88 0.13 -10.99 -14.03
C GLU A 88 -0.79 -10.40 -15.12
N GLU A 89 -1.37 -9.25 -14.86
CA GLU A 89 -2.37 -8.61 -15.72
C GLU A 89 -1.82 -7.44 -16.54
N CYS A 90 -0.80 -6.73 -16.04
CA CYS A 90 -0.28 -5.53 -16.73
C CYS A 90 1.05 -5.03 -16.16
N ASP A 91 1.75 -4.19 -16.94
CA ASP A 91 2.84 -3.36 -16.43
C ASP A 91 2.29 -2.33 -15.44
N CYS A 92 3.00 -2.14 -14.33
CA CYS A 92 2.65 -1.22 -13.26
C CYS A 92 3.60 -0.02 -13.20
N LEU A 93 3.74 0.63 -12.03
CA LEU A 93 4.52 1.86 -11.91
C LEU A 93 6.05 1.63 -11.90
N GLY A 94 6.52 0.42 -11.57
CA GLY A 94 7.96 0.09 -11.57
C GLY A 94 8.77 0.84 -10.51
N ILE A 95 8.16 1.24 -9.40
CA ILE A 95 8.84 1.86 -8.27
C ILE A 95 9.61 0.80 -7.50
N PHE A 96 8.99 -0.35 -7.20
CA PHE A 96 9.64 -1.53 -6.65
C PHE A 96 10.00 -2.52 -7.77
N ASP A 97 11.24 -2.99 -7.78
CA ASP A 97 11.72 -3.92 -8.82
C ASP A 97 11.35 -5.38 -8.49
N VAL A 98 10.06 -5.65 -8.50
CA VAL A 98 9.48 -6.96 -8.22
C VAL A 98 8.19 -7.14 -9.00
N ASP A 99 7.91 -8.36 -9.45
CA ASP A 99 6.66 -8.71 -10.12
C ASP A 99 5.67 -9.29 -9.11
N VAL A 100 4.45 -8.79 -9.14
CA VAL A 100 3.32 -9.29 -8.35
C VAL A 100 2.89 -10.65 -8.89
N LYS A 101 2.62 -11.60 -8.00
CA LYS A 101 2.19 -12.96 -8.32
C LYS A 101 0.82 -13.24 -7.70
N ARG A 102 0.09 -14.16 -8.31
CA ARG A 102 -1.13 -14.71 -7.75
C ARG A 102 -0.80 -15.88 -6.83
N PHE A 103 -1.46 -15.95 -5.67
CA PHE A 103 -1.40 -17.16 -4.85
C PHE A 103 -1.92 -18.36 -5.64
N GLN A 104 -1.16 -19.45 -5.58
CA GLN A 104 -1.61 -20.73 -6.14
C GLN A 104 -2.42 -21.50 -5.10
N PRO A 105 -3.46 -22.25 -5.51
CA PRO A 105 -4.20 -23.10 -4.59
C PRO A 105 -3.25 -24.00 -3.82
N ALA A 106 -3.35 -24.00 -2.50
CA ALA A 106 -2.55 -24.83 -1.61
C ALA A 106 -3.44 -25.46 -0.54
N GLN A 107 -3.11 -26.69 -0.12
CA GLN A 107 -3.88 -27.40 0.91
C GLN A 107 -3.87 -26.59 2.22
N GLY A 108 -5.05 -26.36 2.78
CA GLY A 108 -5.23 -25.60 4.03
C GLY A 108 -5.34 -24.08 3.87
N PHE A 109 -5.14 -23.54 2.66
CA PHE A 109 -5.22 -22.12 2.39
C PHE A 109 -6.38 -21.79 1.45
N LYS A 110 -7.22 -20.83 1.85
CA LYS A 110 -8.30 -20.30 1.01
C LYS A 110 -7.84 -19.00 0.34
N ILE A 111 -7.98 -18.92 -0.97
CA ILE A 111 -7.70 -17.70 -1.75
C ILE A 111 -9.02 -17.02 -2.09
N PRO A 112 -9.16 -15.70 -1.84
CA PRO A 112 -8.16 -14.76 -1.32
C PRO A 112 -7.76 -15.03 0.13
N GLU A 113 -6.52 -14.61 0.53
CA GLU A 113 -6.23 -14.36 1.93
C GLU A 113 -7.19 -13.28 2.42
N MET A 114 -8.00 -13.61 3.42
CA MET A 114 -8.99 -12.70 3.97
C MET A 114 -9.07 -12.87 5.48
N GLY A 115 -8.68 -11.84 6.22
CA GLY A 115 -8.69 -11.86 7.67
C GLY A 115 -7.42 -11.32 8.30
N TRP A 116 -7.20 -11.70 9.55
CA TRP A 116 -6.08 -11.26 10.35
C TRP A 116 -4.90 -12.24 10.21
N ASN A 117 -3.72 -11.69 9.96
CA ASN A 117 -2.48 -12.44 9.94
C ASN A 117 -1.36 -11.61 10.55
N THR A 118 -0.24 -12.24 10.91
CA THR A 118 0.87 -11.60 11.60
C THR A 118 1.88 -10.99 10.65
N VAL A 119 2.53 -9.93 11.09
CA VAL A 119 3.66 -9.33 10.38
C VAL A 119 4.94 -9.43 11.22
N ALA A 120 6.08 -9.63 10.56
CA ALA A 120 7.40 -9.59 11.17
C ALA A 120 8.30 -8.63 10.38
N ALA A 121 8.94 -7.69 11.09
CA ALA A 121 9.88 -6.76 10.48
C ALA A 121 11.17 -7.49 10.10
N VAL A 122 11.64 -7.30 8.86
CA VAL A 122 12.91 -7.89 8.36
C VAL A 122 13.96 -6.83 8.07
N ARG A 123 13.57 -5.56 8.09
CA ARG A 123 14.45 -4.40 7.93
C ARG A 123 13.91 -3.22 8.73
N GLN A 124 14.80 -2.45 9.34
CA GLN A 124 14.39 -1.21 10.04
C GLN A 124 13.72 -0.22 9.09
N SER A 125 12.60 0.32 9.54
CA SER A 125 11.85 1.37 8.83
C SER A 125 11.09 2.20 9.84
N ARG A 126 11.10 3.52 9.68
CA ARG A 126 10.29 4.43 10.50
C ARG A 126 8.79 4.14 10.38
N LEU A 127 8.34 3.60 9.24
CA LEU A 127 6.94 3.19 9.07
C LEU A 127 6.50 2.13 10.10
N LEU A 128 7.41 1.26 10.52
CA LEU A 128 7.13 0.13 11.42
C LEU A 128 7.61 0.40 12.87
N GLU A 129 7.97 1.64 13.21
CA GLU A 129 8.46 1.98 14.53
C GLU A 129 7.41 1.71 15.61
N GLY A 130 7.81 0.94 16.64
CA GLY A 130 6.91 0.54 17.74
C GLY A 130 5.94 -0.59 17.39
N ILE A 131 6.08 -1.23 16.23
CA ILE A 131 5.30 -2.42 15.85
C ILE A 131 6.10 -3.66 16.24
N ALA A 132 5.56 -4.47 17.11
CA ALA A 132 6.19 -5.72 17.54
C ALA A 132 6.02 -6.82 16.47
N ASP A 133 7.03 -7.68 16.33
CA ASP A 133 6.91 -8.89 15.51
C ASP A 133 5.77 -9.77 16.02
N GLY A 134 5.02 -10.34 15.08
CA GLY A 134 3.81 -11.11 15.39
C GLY A 134 2.56 -10.25 15.62
N SER A 135 2.64 -8.92 15.43
CA SER A 135 1.45 -8.07 15.47
C SER A 135 0.47 -8.45 14.36
N TYR A 136 -0.82 -8.47 14.69
CA TYR A 136 -1.88 -8.80 13.75
C TYR A 136 -2.31 -7.58 12.92
N VAL A 137 -2.45 -7.79 11.61
CA VAL A 137 -2.97 -6.82 10.65
C VAL A 137 -3.99 -7.49 9.72
N TYR A 138 -4.85 -6.70 9.07
CA TYR A 138 -5.95 -7.21 8.26
C TYR A 138 -5.58 -7.26 6.77
N TYR A 139 -5.79 -8.43 6.17
CA TYR A 139 -5.56 -8.71 4.76
C TYR A 139 -6.86 -9.01 4.01
N VAL A 140 -6.90 -8.67 2.73
CA VAL A 140 -7.87 -9.16 1.75
C VAL A 140 -7.25 -9.05 0.36
N HIS A 141 -6.58 -10.12 -0.12
CA HIS A 141 -5.94 -10.10 -1.43
C HIS A 141 -5.69 -11.51 -1.99
N SER A 142 -5.63 -11.60 -3.32
CA SER A 142 -5.30 -12.82 -4.05
C SER A 142 -3.91 -12.78 -4.69
N TYR A 143 -3.31 -11.58 -4.73
CA TYR A 143 -2.01 -11.31 -5.34
C TYR A 143 -1.06 -10.73 -4.31
N TYR A 144 0.23 -10.96 -4.47
CA TYR A 144 1.26 -10.55 -3.53
C TYR A 144 2.57 -10.19 -4.24
N ALA A 145 3.34 -9.31 -3.66
CA ALA A 145 4.74 -9.08 -4.03
C ALA A 145 5.63 -10.10 -3.28
N PRO A 146 6.41 -10.93 -3.97
CA PRO A 146 7.43 -11.77 -3.34
C PRO A 146 8.38 -10.95 -2.47
N VAL A 147 9.02 -11.63 -1.50
CA VAL A 147 10.08 -11.00 -0.70
C VAL A 147 11.21 -10.57 -1.62
N CYS A 148 11.65 -9.32 -1.50
CA CYS A 148 12.67 -8.69 -2.34
C CYS A 148 13.53 -7.70 -1.53
N ALA A 149 14.46 -7.01 -2.19
CA ALA A 149 15.36 -6.06 -1.54
C ALA A 149 14.64 -4.86 -0.89
N ASP A 150 13.44 -4.52 -1.36
CA ASP A 150 12.64 -3.41 -0.84
C ASP A 150 11.71 -3.83 0.31
N THR A 151 11.64 -5.12 0.65
CA THR A 151 10.79 -5.63 1.73
C THR A 151 11.27 -5.11 3.08
N ILE A 152 10.36 -4.57 3.88
CA ILE A 152 10.61 -4.14 5.26
C ILE A 152 9.88 -5.00 6.28
N ALA A 153 8.79 -5.66 5.89
CA ALA A 153 8.10 -6.66 6.71
C ALA A 153 7.58 -7.81 5.86
N VAL A 154 7.51 -8.99 6.45
CA VAL A 154 7.06 -10.23 5.83
C VAL A 154 5.86 -10.78 6.58
N THR A 155 4.95 -11.40 5.83
CA THR A 155 3.88 -12.25 6.35
C THR A 155 3.96 -13.60 5.66
N GLU A 156 3.58 -14.65 6.36
CA GLU A 156 3.49 -15.99 5.82
C GLU A 156 2.04 -16.39 5.59
N PHE A 157 1.72 -16.70 4.33
CA PHE A 157 0.44 -17.26 3.92
C PHE A 157 0.68 -18.06 2.63
N ALA A 158 0.50 -19.38 2.70
CA ALA A 158 0.89 -20.32 1.63
C ALA A 158 2.36 -20.20 1.18
N VAL A 159 2.85 -18.98 1.02
CA VAL A 159 4.26 -18.60 0.80
C VAL A 159 4.57 -17.31 1.56
N PRO A 160 5.84 -17.06 1.94
CA PRO A 160 6.22 -15.76 2.48
C PRO A 160 6.11 -14.67 1.41
N PHE A 161 5.61 -13.49 1.80
CA PHE A 161 5.46 -12.35 0.90
C PHE A 161 5.77 -11.01 1.59
N SER A 162 5.96 -9.97 0.79
CA SER A 162 6.21 -8.61 1.26
C SER A 162 4.93 -8.01 1.86
N ALA A 163 4.80 -8.06 3.18
CA ALA A 163 3.72 -7.41 3.92
C ALA A 163 3.83 -5.90 3.86
N ALA A 164 5.05 -5.36 3.91
CA ALA A 164 5.34 -3.95 3.71
C ALA A 164 6.65 -3.76 2.96
N MET A 165 6.75 -2.67 2.21
CA MET A 165 7.88 -2.35 1.35
C MET A 165 8.27 -0.88 1.49
N GLN A 166 9.56 -0.59 1.24
CA GLN A 166 10.10 0.78 1.23
C GLN A 166 11.25 0.91 0.23
N ARG A 167 11.16 1.92 -0.63
CA ARG A 167 12.25 2.43 -1.48
C ARG A 167 12.18 3.94 -1.52
N ASP A 168 13.26 4.62 -1.17
CA ASP A 168 13.34 6.08 -1.11
C ASP A 168 12.18 6.69 -0.30
N ASN A 169 11.38 7.54 -0.91
CA ASN A 169 10.19 8.17 -0.33
C ASN A 169 8.91 7.34 -0.49
N PHE A 170 8.97 6.17 -1.11
CA PHE A 170 7.83 5.29 -1.33
C PHE A 170 7.76 4.21 -0.26
N TYR A 171 6.63 4.14 0.40
CA TYR A 171 6.26 3.15 1.39
C TYR A 171 5.01 2.41 0.91
N ALA A 172 4.86 1.16 1.29
CA ALA A 172 3.65 0.43 0.93
C ALA A 172 3.34 -0.69 1.93
N THR A 173 2.06 -1.02 2.06
CA THR A 173 1.56 -2.14 2.85
C THR A 173 0.60 -2.99 2.00
N GLN A 174 0.75 -4.32 2.04
CA GLN A 174 -0.21 -5.24 1.44
C GLN A 174 -1.49 -5.35 2.29
N PHE A 175 -1.34 -5.27 3.60
CA PHE A 175 -2.46 -5.18 4.53
C PHE A 175 -3.11 -3.79 4.49
N HIS A 176 -4.29 -3.71 5.09
CA HIS A 176 -5.06 -2.49 5.23
C HIS A 176 -4.81 -1.87 6.61
N PRO A 177 -3.92 -0.88 6.77
CA PRO A 177 -3.68 -0.25 8.07
C PRO A 177 -4.95 0.41 8.61
N GLU A 178 -5.81 0.96 7.76
CA GLU A 178 -7.08 1.58 8.12
C GLU A 178 -8.09 0.59 8.73
N LYS A 179 -7.83 -0.74 8.60
CA LYS A 179 -8.64 -1.84 9.14
C LYS A 179 -7.92 -2.67 10.19
N SER A 180 -6.68 -2.30 10.53
CA SER A 180 -5.80 -3.10 11.39
C SER A 180 -5.75 -2.62 12.84
N GLY A 181 -6.82 -1.98 13.33
CA GLY A 181 -6.95 -1.56 14.74
C GLY A 181 -5.82 -0.63 15.18
N ASP A 182 -5.33 -0.84 16.40
CA ASP A 182 -4.29 0.02 17.00
C ASP A 182 -2.94 -0.11 16.26
N VAL A 183 -2.60 -1.32 15.81
CA VAL A 183 -1.38 -1.57 15.01
C VAL A 183 -1.43 -0.75 13.71
N GLY A 184 -2.54 -0.80 13.00
CA GLY A 184 -2.74 -0.03 11.79
C GLY A 184 -2.75 1.48 12.03
N SER A 185 -3.38 1.93 13.12
CA SER A 185 -3.38 3.34 13.55
C SER A 185 -1.96 3.82 13.84
N ARG A 186 -1.14 3.01 14.51
CA ARG A 186 0.27 3.34 14.77
C ARG A 186 1.08 3.44 13.47
N ILE A 187 0.87 2.54 12.51
CA ILE A 187 1.54 2.59 11.20
C ILE A 187 1.15 3.86 10.43
N LEU A 188 -0.13 4.22 10.44
CA LEU A 188 -0.58 5.48 9.82
C LEU A 188 0.01 6.70 10.54
N GLN A 189 0.06 6.68 11.87
CA GLN A 189 0.72 7.73 12.65
C GLN A 189 2.19 7.86 12.27
N ASN A 190 2.93 6.75 12.23
CA ASN A 190 4.34 6.74 11.81
C ASN A 190 4.50 7.33 10.40
N PHE A 191 3.60 6.98 9.45
CA PHE A 191 3.61 7.60 8.13
C PHE A 191 3.40 9.11 8.18
N LEU A 192 2.51 9.59 9.05
CA LEU A 192 2.29 11.03 9.23
C LEU A 192 3.50 11.75 9.85
N GLU A 193 4.37 11.05 10.55
CA GLU A 193 5.56 11.58 11.23
C GLU A 193 6.86 11.44 10.39
N LEU A 194 6.81 10.79 9.20
CA LEU A 194 7.94 10.74 8.27
C LEU A 194 8.26 12.13 7.76
#